data_0088d93be6611b7bbe634b0a91b42af9
#
_entry.id   0088d93be6611b7bbe634b0a91b42af9
#
_cell.length_a   1.000
_cell.length_b   1.000
_cell.length_c   1.000
_cell.angle_alpha   90.00
_cell.angle_beta   90.00
_cell.angle_gamma   90.00
#
_symmetry.space_group_name_H-M   'P 1'
#
loop_
_entity.id
_entity.type
_entity.pdbx_description
1 polymer ?
#
loop_
_entity_poly.entity_id
_entity_poly.type
_entity_poly.pdbx_seq_one_letter_code
_entity_poly.pdbx_strand_id
1 'polypeptide(L)'
;QIHGGYGYTRDFPVEQYWRDNRLNMIHEGTHGIQAQDLLGRKVLMEKGAALALLDQQIAATIQKCQDLPHAQLNSMSEELQKHWQEVLLTTQSVWQDPSTEPALALANAVPYMQAFGHVVLAWIWLDLVHAIHKNPDQCSLNKAQQQGKMAAAVYFFNYELPKIHAWLKVVKTKDSCCALMASDQF
;
A
#
# COMPACT_ATOMS: atom_id res chain seq x y z
N GLN A 1 4.84 -15.05 -16.40
CA GLN A 1 4.75 -14.39 -17.72
C GLN A 1 6.04 -14.56 -18.54
N ILE A 2 7.21 -14.23 -17.99
CA ILE A 2 8.50 -14.27 -18.70
C ILE A 2 8.82 -15.69 -19.23
N HIS A 3 8.46 -16.74 -18.50
CA HIS A 3 8.67 -18.13 -18.90
C HIS A 3 7.68 -18.63 -19.97
N GLY A 4 6.70 -17.84 -20.39
CA GLY A 4 5.66 -18.28 -21.30
C GLY A 4 4.93 -19.52 -20.78
N GLY A 5 4.66 -20.51 -21.64
CA GLY A 5 4.00 -21.76 -21.26
C GLY A 5 4.74 -22.58 -20.20
N TYR A 6 6.06 -22.52 -20.18
CA TYR A 6 6.87 -23.20 -19.16
C TYR A 6 6.66 -22.66 -17.73
N GLY A 7 6.17 -21.43 -17.59
CA GLY A 7 5.82 -20.88 -16.26
C GLY A 7 4.64 -21.59 -15.60
N TYR A 8 3.88 -22.40 -16.35
CA TYR A 8 2.78 -23.23 -15.85
C TYR A 8 3.25 -24.65 -15.46
N THR A 9 4.37 -25.12 -16.03
CA THR A 9 4.89 -26.47 -15.81
C THR A 9 5.76 -26.55 -14.57
N ARG A 10 6.12 -27.76 -14.16
CA ARG A 10 7.05 -28.03 -13.05
C ARG A 10 8.52 -28.02 -13.45
N ASP A 11 8.83 -27.68 -14.69
CA ASP A 11 10.22 -27.61 -15.18
C ASP A 11 10.99 -26.47 -14.49
N PHE A 12 10.25 -25.44 -14.02
CA PHE A 12 10.78 -24.31 -13.26
C PHE A 12 9.98 -24.11 -11.96
N PRO A 13 10.63 -23.68 -10.86
CA PRO A 13 9.97 -23.54 -9.56
C PRO A 13 8.99 -22.35 -9.47
N VAL A 14 8.81 -21.58 -10.55
CA VAL A 14 7.97 -20.36 -10.55
C VAL A 14 6.48 -20.65 -10.31
N GLU A 15 6.00 -21.85 -10.70
CA GLU A 15 4.61 -22.25 -10.48
C GLU A 15 4.29 -22.39 -9.00
N GLN A 16 5.26 -22.78 -8.16
CA GLN A 16 5.10 -22.86 -6.71
C GLN A 16 4.91 -21.46 -6.11
N TYR A 17 5.73 -20.48 -6.49
CA TYR A 17 5.57 -19.11 -6.03
C TYR A 17 4.19 -18.54 -6.38
N TRP A 18 3.68 -18.86 -7.56
CA TRP A 18 2.34 -18.43 -7.98
C TRP A 18 1.25 -19.06 -7.11
N ARG A 19 1.33 -20.36 -6.85
CA ARG A 19 0.37 -21.07 -5.98
C ARG A 19 0.43 -20.57 -4.54
N ASP A 20 1.62 -20.40 -3.99
CA ASP A 20 1.79 -19.93 -2.61
C ASP A 20 1.28 -18.50 -2.44
N ASN A 21 1.54 -17.66 -3.42
CA ASN A 21 1.02 -16.27 -3.39
C ASN A 21 -0.51 -16.20 -3.45
N ARG A 22 -1.18 -17.22 -4.03
CA ARG A 22 -2.64 -17.31 -4.04
C ARG A 22 -3.24 -17.38 -2.63
N LEU A 23 -2.53 -17.95 -1.66
CA LEU A 23 -2.96 -18.03 -0.27
C LEU A 23 -3.17 -16.65 0.36
N ASN A 24 -2.41 -15.63 -0.06
CA ASN A 24 -2.57 -14.26 0.48
C ASN A 24 -3.97 -13.68 0.26
N MET A 25 -4.73 -14.22 -0.68
CA MET A 25 -6.09 -13.77 -1.00
C MET A 25 -7.18 -14.44 -0.14
N ILE A 26 -6.84 -15.51 0.57
CA ILE A 26 -7.80 -16.35 1.30
C ILE A 26 -7.36 -16.66 2.74
N HIS A 27 -6.12 -16.33 3.09
CA HIS A 27 -5.55 -16.56 4.43
C HIS A 27 -6.20 -15.62 5.45
N GLU A 28 -6.69 -16.19 6.56
CA GLU A 28 -7.37 -15.45 7.65
C GLU A 28 -8.61 -14.65 7.20
N GLY A 29 -9.19 -14.99 6.09
CA GLY A 29 -10.35 -14.35 5.50
C GLY A 29 -10.09 -13.88 4.06
N THR A 30 -11.17 -13.50 3.39
CA THR A 30 -11.10 -12.94 2.04
C THR A 30 -10.57 -11.51 2.07
N HIS A 31 -10.17 -10.97 0.91
CA HIS A 31 -9.79 -9.57 0.76
C HIS A 31 -10.85 -8.60 1.32
N GLY A 32 -12.13 -8.89 1.08
CA GLY A 32 -13.23 -8.07 1.61
C GLY A 32 -13.25 -8.04 3.13
N ILE A 33 -13.10 -9.19 3.79
CA ILE A 33 -13.08 -9.30 5.26
C ILE A 33 -11.87 -8.56 5.83
N GLN A 34 -10.69 -8.76 5.27
CA GLN A 34 -9.47 -8.07 5.72
C GLN A 34 -9.57 -6.55 5.51
N ALA A 35 -10.16 -6.12 4.40
CA ALA A 35 -10.36 -4.71 4.10
C ALA A 35 -11.34 -4.05 5.05
N GLN A 36 -12.46 -4.72 5.37
CA GLN A 36 -13.42 -4.25 6.35
C GLN A 36 -12.80 -4.20 7.76
N ASP A 37 -11.99 -5.18 8.12
CA ASP A 37 -11.25 -5.15 9.39
C ASP A 37 -10.27 -3.99 9.46
N LEU A 38 -9.53 -3.71 8.39
CA LEU A 38 -8.61 -2.58 8.33
C LEU A 38 -9.36 -1.26 8.51
N LEU A 39 -10.33 -0.96 7.64
CA LEU A 39 -11.04 0.33 7.62
C LEU A 39 -12.00 0.49 8.80
N GLY A 40 -12.70 -0.59 9.20
CA GLY A 40 -13.74 -0.54 10.23
C GLY A 40 -13.23 -0.70 11.65
N ARG A 41 -12.08 -1.35 11.85
CA ARG A 41 -11.57 -1.65 13.19
C ARG A 41 -10.13 -1.20 13.39
N LYS A 42 -9.16 -1.66 12.58
CA LYS A 42 -7.73 -1.44 12.84
C LYS A 42 -7.34 0.03 12.89
N VAL A 43 -7.82 0.84 11.94
CA VAL A 43 -7.51 2.29 11.91
C VAL A 43 -8.19 3.07 13.03
N LEU A 44 -9.24 2.51 13.65
CA LEU A 44 -10.00 3.14 14.74
C LEU A 44 -9.57 2.66 16.14
N MET A 45 -8.84 1.54 16.23
CA MET A 45 -8.45 0.93 17.51
C MET A 45 -7.77 1.95 18.42
N GLU A 46 -8.15 1.91 19.70
CA GLU A 46 -7.61 2.79 20.73
C GLU A 46 -7.61 4.28 20.31
N LYS A 47 -8.70 4.71 19.71
CA LYS A 47 -8.87 6.08 19.17
C LYS A 47 -7.86 6.43 18.08
N GLY A 48 -7.46 5.45 17.29
CA GLY A 48 -6.51 5.64 16.19
C GLY A 48 -5.03 5.54 16.57
N ALA A 49 -4.72 5.03 17.77
CA ALA A 49 -3.33 4.95 18.24
C ALA A 49 -2.41 4.14 17.32
N ALA A 50 -2.90 3.03 16.74
CA ALA A 50 -2.11 2.23 15.79
C ALA A 50 -1.81 3.01 14.50
N LEU A 51 -2.78 3.77 13.98
CA LEU A 51 -2.60 4.60 12.79
C LEU A 51 -1.63 5.76 13.09
N ALA A 52 -1.73 6.39 14.27
CA ALA A 52 -0.82 7.44 14.71
C ALA A 52 0.62 6.93 14.87
N LEU A 53 0.81 5.70 15.36
CA LEU A 53 2.13 5.07 15.44
C LEU A 53 2.73 4.85 14.06
N LEU A 54 1.94 4.35 13.09
CA LEU A 54 2.39 4.19 11.71
C LEU A 54 2.75 5.53 11.07
N ASP A 55 1.94 6.57 11.30
CA ASP A 55 2.23 7.94 10.85
C ASP A 55 3.59 8.43 11.35
N GLN A 56 3.88 8.24 12.63
CA GLN A 56 5.18 8.59 13.21
C GLN A 56 6.34 7.82 12.57
N GLN A 57 6.18 6.53 12.27
CA GLN A 57 7.21 5.73 11.63
C GLN A 57 7.47 6.18 10.19
N ILE A 58 6.43 6.47 9.43
CA ILE A 58 6.54 7.00 8.06
C ILE A 58 7.23 8.37 8.09
N ALA A 59 6.80 9.28 8.97
CA ALA A 59 7.42 10.60 9.13
C ALA A 59 8.90 10.52 9.51
N ALA A 60 9.26 9.60 10.41
CA ALA A 60 10.66 9.36 10.77
C ALA A 60 11.52 8.88 9.59
N THR A 61 10.99 8.02 8.73
CA THR A 61 11.68 7.57 7.51
C THR A 61 11.84 8.73 6.51
N ILE A 62 10.80 9.52 6.29
CA ILE A 62 10.83 10.71 5.44
C ILE A 62 11.93 11.67 5.91
N GLN A 63 11.98 11.98 7.21
CA GLN A 63 12.98 12.88 7.77
C GLN A 63 14.40 12.35 7.55
N LYS A 64 14.65 11.06 7.81
CA LYS A 64 15.97 10.44 7.57
C LYS A 64 16.42 10.55 6.12
N CYS A 65 15.49 10.47 5.17
CA CYS A 65 15.81 10.60 3.74
C CYS A 65 16.11 12.04 3.35
N GLN A 66 15.36 13.00 3.90
CA GLN A 66 15.56 14.43 3.66
C GLN A 66 16.89 14.94 4.24
N ASP A 67 17.40 14.31 5.28
CA ASP A 67 18.72 14.64 5.86
C ASP A 67 19.89 14.23 4.95
N LEU A 68 19.64 13.42 3.91
CA LEU A 68 20.64 13.05 2.93
C LEU A 68 20.62 13.98 1.70
N PRO A 69 21.78 14.42 1.19
CA PRO A 69 21.86 15.27 -0.01
C PRO A 69 21.64 14.45 -1.30
N HIS A 70 20.46 13.84 -1.45
CA HIS A 70 20.14 12.96 -2.57
C HIS A 70 18.79 13.31 -3.18
N ALA A 71 18.80 13.92 -4.36
CA ALA A 71 17.61 14.48 -5.02
C ALA A 71 16.47 13.46 -5.22
N GLN A 72 16.79 12.20 -5.60
CA GLN A 72 15.74 11.17 -5.78
C GLN A 72 15.10 10.73 -4.46
N LEU A 73 15.89 10.63 -3.37
CA LEU A 73 15.33 10.30 -2.05
C LEU A 73 14.41 11.43 -1.56
N ASN A 74 14.80 12.68 -1.76
CA ASN A 74 13.99 13.83 -1.39
C ASN A 74 12.66 13.85 -2.16
N SER A 75 12.71 13.66 -3.49
CA SER A 75 11.50 13.59 -4.32
C SER A 75 10.57 12.45 -3.92
N MET A 76 11.10 11.23 -3.66
CA MET A 76 10.30 10.11 -3.19
C MET A 76 9.71 10.37 -1.79
N SER A 77 10.44 11.06 -0.92
CA SER A 77 9.96 11.45 0.41
C SER A 77 8.76 12.41 0.33
N GLU A 78 8.82 13.41 -0.54
CA GLU A 78 7.73 14.36 -0.78
C GLU A 78 6.49 13.64 -1.34
N GLU A 79 6.67 12.76 -2.32
CA GLU A 79 5.57 11.97 -2.88
C GLU A 79 4.96 11.02 -1.85
N LEU A 80 5.78 10.35 -1.03
CA LEU A 80 5.28 9.49 0.06
C LEU A 80 4.45 10.32 1.05
N GLN A 81 4.94 11.46 1.48
CA GLN A 81 4.25 12.34 2.42
C GLN A 81 2.89 12.76 1.88
N LYS A 82 2.83 13.21 0.63
CA LYS A 82 1.60 13.63 -0.04
C LYS A 82 0.56 12.50 -0.12
N HIS A 83 0.98 11.32 -0.56
CA HIS A 83 0.10 10.18 -0.73
C HIS A 83 -0.37 9.61 0.63
N TRP A 84 0.50 9.61 1.63
CA TRP A 84 0.12 9.23 3.00
C TRP A 84 -0.91 10.18 3.60
N GLN A 85 -0.73 11.48 3.43
CA GLN A 85 -1.72 12.47 3.84
C GLN A 85 -3.08 12.26 3.16
N GLU A 86 -3.10 11.87 1.89
CA GLU A 86 -4.33 11.55 1.19
C GLU A 86 -5.05 10.35 1.81
N VAL A 87 -4.32 9.31 2.23
CA VAL A 87 -4.88 8.16 2.95
C VAL A 87 -5.46 8.60 4.30
N LEU A 88 -4.73 9.39 5.09
CA LEU A 88 -5.20 9.88 6.40
C LEU A 88 -6.47 10.71 6.28
N LEU A 89 -6.50 11.67 5.36
CA LEU A 89 -7.68 12.50 5.11
C LEU A 89 -8.88 11.68 4.63
N THR A 90 -8.63 10.68 3.79
CA THR A 90 -9.69 9.77 3.34
C THR A 90 -10.22 8.94 4.50
N THR A 91 -9.36 8.38 5.35
CA THR A 91 -9.75 7.64 6.55
C THR A 91 -10.64 8.51 7.44
N GLN A 92 -10.23 9.74 7.69
CA GLN A 92 -11.01 10.68 8.48
C GLN A 92 -12.37 10.98 7.84
N SER A 93 -12.42 11.22 6.53
CA SER A 93 -13.66 11.57 5.82
C SER A 93 -14.70 10.45 5.83
N VAL A 94 -14.28 9.18 5.84
CA VAL A 94 -15.20 8.02 5.93
C VAL A 94 -15.96 8.04 7.25
N TRP A 95 -15.28 8.39 8.35
CA TRP A 95 -15.84 8.33 9.72
C TRP A 95 -16.26 9.69 10.30
N GLN A 96 -16.18 10.77 9.50
CA GLN A 96 -16.48 12.12 9.95
C GLN A 96 -17.97 12.34 10.26
N ASP A 97 -18.85 11.63 9.54
CA ASP A 97 -20.29 11.74 9.73
C ASP A 97 -20.82 10.56 10.54
N PRO A 98 -21.20 10.75 11.82
CA PRO A 98 -21.72 9.68 12.67
C PRO A 98 -23.04 9.07 12.18
N SER A 99 -23.77 9.76 11.29
CA SER A 99 -25.02 9.27 10.71
C SER A 99 -24.79 8.32 9.54
N THR A 100 -23.56 8.18 9.03
CA THR A 100 -23.24 7.27 7.93
C THR A 100 -23.44 5.83 8.41
N GLU A 101 -24.32 5.09 7.73
CA GLU A 101 -24.54 3.68 8.02
C GLU A 101 -23.25 2.88 7.83
N PRO A 102 -22.83 2.03 8.79
CA PRO A 102 -21.57 1.29 8.71
C PRO A 102 -21.41 0.47 7.43
N ALA A 103 -22.48 -0.09 6.89
CA ALA A 103 -22.46 -0.84 5.64
C ALA A 103 -22.02 0.04 4.46
N LEU A 104 -22.48 1.28 4.39
CA LEU A 104 -22.08 2.25 3.35
C LEU A 104 -20.65 2.74 3.57
N ALA A 105 -20.24 2.99 4.82
CA ALA A 105 -18.88 3.37 5.14
C ALA A 105 -17.85 2.30 4.68
N LEU A 106 -18.23 1.03 4.81
CA LEU A 106 -17.35 -0.12 4.49
C LEU A 106 -17.53 -0.65 3.07
N ALA A 107 -18.48 -0.14 2.28
CA ALA A 107 -18.75 -0.62 0.92
C ALA A 107 -17.50 -0.60 0.01
N ASN A 108 -16.63 0.36 0.23
CA ASN A 108 -15.41 0.57 -0.56
C ASN A 108 -14.13 0.24 0.24
N ALA A 109 -14.20 -0.67 1.22
CA ALA A 109 -13.05 -1.04 2.03
C ALA A 109 -11.92 -1.70 1.22
N VAL A 110 -12.22 -2.46 0.17
CA VAL A 110 -11.20 -3.10 -0.68
C VAL A 110 -10.33 -2.07 -1.42
N PRO A 111 -10.87 -1.10 -2.16
CA PRO A 111 -10.06 -0.03 -2.72
C PRO A 111 -9.29 0.78 -1.66
N TYR A 112 -9.85 0.99 -0.47
CA TYR A 112 -9.12 1.60 0.63
C TYR A 112 -7.90 0.78 1.05
N MET A 113 -8.07 -0.53 1.26
CA MET A 113 -6.97 -1.43 1.62
C MET A 113 -5.88 -1.48 0.55
N GLN A 114 -6.25 -1.46 -0.73
CA GLN A 114 -5.30 -1.39 -1.84
C GLN A 114 -4.47 -0.10 -1.79
N ALA A 115 -5.11 1.05 -1.59
CA ALA A 115 -4.43 2.33 -1.48
C ALA A 115 -3.49 2.37 -0.26
N PHE A 116 -3.99 1.93 0.90
CA PHE A 116 -3.22 1.86 2.13
C PHE A 116 -1.97 0.98 1.96
N GLY A 117 -2.15 -0.22 1.40
CA GLY A 117 -1.05 -1.16 1.13
C GLY A 117 -0.01 -0.60 0.17
N HIS A 118 -0.41 0.12 -0.88
CA HIS A 118 0.52 0.76 -1.81
C HIS A 118 1.37 1.84 -1.14
N VAL A 119 0.79 2.64 -0.25
CA VAL A 119 1.56 3.64 0.51
C VAL A 119 2.53 2.97 1.49
N VAL A 120 2.12 1.89 2.15
CA VAL A 120 3.02 1.12 3.03
C VAL A 120 4.17 0.50 2.21
N LEU A 121 3.91 -0.03 1.02
CA LEU A 121 4.96 -0.53 0.13
C LEU A 121 5.90 0.59 -0.35
N ALA A 122 5.38 1.78 -0.65
CA ALA A 122 6.22 2.94 -0.98
C ALA A 122 7.13 3.34 0.19
N TRP A 123 6.61 3.33 1.41
CA TRP A 123 7.41 3.56 2.62
C TRP A 123 8.53 2.53 2.77
N ILE A 124 8.24 1.24 2.58
CA ILE A 124 9.24 0.17 2.64
C ILE A 124 10.30 0.35 1.55
N TRP A 125 9.90 0.72 0.33
CA TRP A 125 10.85 1.03 -0.74
C TRP A 125 11.76 2.20 -0.38
N LEU A 126 11.20 3.28 0.17
CA LEU A 126 11.96 4.45 0.58
C LEU A 126 12.97 4.10 1.69
N ASP A 127 12.55 3.35 2.71
CA ASP A 127 13.42 2.92 3.81
C ASP A 127 14.57 2.01 3.30
N LEU A 128 14.26 1.09 2.38
CA LEU A 128 15.24 0.20 1.76
C LEU A 128 16.31 0.98 0.99
N VAL A 129 15.91 1.91 0.13
CA VAL A 129 16.90 2.68 -0.67
C VAL A 129 17.66 3.69 0.19
N HIS A 130 17.04 4.23 1.26
CA HIS A 130 17.72 5.02 2.27
C HIS A 130 18.83 4.20 2.94
N ALA A 131 18.55 2.98 3.40
CA ALA A 131 19.52 2.11 4.06
C ALA A 131 20.73 1.80 3.16
N ILE A 132 20.48 1.52 1.87
CA ILE A 132 21.54 1.31 0.87
C ILE A 132 22.42 2.56 0.71
N HIS A 133 21.82 3.75 0.62
CA HIS A 133 22.57 4.99 0.40
C HIS A 133 23.33 5.45 1.63
N LYS A 134 22.81 5.20 2.80
CA LYS A 134 23.46 5.56 4.06
C LYS A 134 24.76 4.78 4.30
N ASN A 135 24.78 3.49 3.94
CA ASN A 135 25.91 2.60 4.19
C ASN A 135 26.17 1.68 2.97
N PRO A 136 26.59 2.24 1.81
CA PRO A 136 26.72 1.47 0.57
C PRO A 136 27.76 0.36 0.65
N ASP A 137 28.84 0.56 1.40
CA ASP A 137 29.92 -0.40 1.55
C ASP A 137 29.60 -1.52 2.57
N GLN A 138 28.63 -1.31 3.45
CA GLN A 138 28.15 -2.32 4.39
C GLN A 138 26.99 -3.16 3.84
N CYS A 139 26.45 -2.76 2.68
CA CYS A 139 25.41 -3.48 2.00
C CYS A 139 25.97 -4.76 1.34
N SER A 140 25.31 -5.90 1.53
CA SER A 140 25.69 -7.18 0.87
C SER A 140 25.46 -7.17 -0.64
N LEU A 141 24.77 -6.16 -1.17
CA LEU A 141 24.50 -5.99 -2.60
C LEU A 141 25.68 -5.33 -3.31
N ASN A 142 26.05 -5.84 -4.48
CA ASN A 142 27.00 -5.15 -5.34
C ASN A 142 26.39 -3.86 -5.95
N LYS A 143 27.23 -2.99 -6.54
CA LYS A 143 26.79 -1.70 -7.11
C LYS A 143 25.67 -1.82 -8.14
N ALA A 144 25.71 -2.83 -9.00
CA ALA A 144 24.65 -3.05 -10.01
C ALA A 144 23.33 -3.42 -9.35
N GLN A 145 23.37 -4.25 -8.31
CA GLN A 145 22.19 -4.62 -7.53
C GLN A 145 21.62 -3.44 -6.74
N GLN A 146 22.47 -2.59 -6.16
CA GLN A 146 22.04 -1.36 -5.47
C GLN A 146 21.33 -0.41 -6.46
N GLN A 147 21.90 -0.22 -7.65
CA GLN A 147 21.26 0.57 -8.72
C GLN A 147 19.91 -0.04 -9.16
N GLY A 148 19.84 -1.38 -9.28
CA GLY A 148 18.61 -2.08 -9.59
C GLY A 148 17.51 -1.87 -8.52
N LYS A 149 17.88 -1.83 -7.23
CA LYS A 149 16.91 -1.53 -6.15
C LYS A 149 16.41 -0.09 -6.23
N MET A 150 17.28 0.86 -6.51
CA MET A 150 16.89 2.25 -6.73
C MET A 150 15.94 2.37 -7.94
N ALA A 151 16.26 1.75 -9.06
CA ALA A 151 15.42 1.75 -10.26
C ALA A 151 14.02 1.15 -9.99
N ALA A 152 13.97 0.06 -9.21
CA ALA A 152 12.70 -0.55 -8.81
C ALA A 152 11.87 0.35 -7.89
N ALA A 153 12.51 1.04 -6.95
CA ALA A 153 11.84 2.03 -6.10
C ALA A 153 11.28 3.19 -6.94
N VAL A 154 12.07 3.77 -7.84
CA VAL A 154 11.63 4.83 -8.75
C VAL A 154 10.46 4.35 -9.63
N TYR A 155 10.53 3.12 -10.16
CA TYR A 155 9.41 2.53 -10.88
C TYR A 155 8.14 2.48 -10.01
N PHE A 156 8.25 1.98 -8.78
CA PHE A 156 7.11 1.88 -7.87
C PHE A 156 6.47 3.26 -7.62
N PHE A 157 7.27 4.26 -7.32
CA PHE A 157 6.77 5.62 -7.08
C PHE A 157 6.11 6.25 -8.31
N ASN A 158 6.64 5.98 -9.52
CA ASN A 158 6.13 6.58 -10.75
C ASN A 158 4.93 5.84 -11.35
N TYR A 159 4.83 4.52 -11.18
CA TYR A 159 3.86 3.70 -11.91
C TYR A 159 2.84 2.98 -11.01
N GLU A 160 3.21 2.66 -9.78
CA GLU A 160 2.34 1.92 -8.86
C GLU A 160 1.67 2.85 -7.84
N LEU A 161 2.46 3.68 -7.15
CA LEU A 161 1.94 4.57 -6.11
C LEU A 161 0.81 5.50 -6.60
N PRO A 162 0.87 6.12 -7.80
CA PRO A 162 -0.21 7.01 -8.27
C PRO A 162 -1.57 6.33 -8.46
N LYS A 163 -1.63 5.01 -8.53
CA LYS A 163 -2.89 4.26 -8.63
C LYS A 163 -3.83 4.50 -7.45
N ILE A 164 -3.28 4.88 -6.29
CA ILE A 164 -4.08 5.14 -5.08
C ILE A 164 -5.13 6.23 -5.29
N HIS A 165 -4.88 7.21 -6.14
CA HIS A 165 -5.84 8.28 -6.40
C HIS A 165 -7.17 7.76 -6.95
N ALA A 166 -7.12 6.78 -7.87
CA ALA A 166 -8.33 6.16 -8.41
C ALA A 166 -9.11 5.40 -7.34
N TRP A 167 -8.41 4.65 -6.49
CA TRP A 167 -9.03 3.90 -5.41
C TRP A 167 -9.60 4.79 -4.32
N LEU A 168 -8.83 5.79 -3.86
CA LEU A 168 -9.29 6.72 -2.83
C LEU A 168 -10.42 7.62 -3.31
N LYS A 169 -10.51 7.91 -4.62
CA LYS A 169 -11.65 8.63 -5.19
C LYS A 169 -12.96 7.90 -4.89
N VAL A 170 -13.03 6.58 -5.16
CA VAL A 170 -14.23 5.76 -4.90
C VAL A 170 -14.58 5.74 -3.42
N VAL A 171 -13.57 5.65 -2.55
CA VAL A 171 -13.76 5.69 -1.09
C VAL A 171 -14.33 7.04 -0.64
N LYS A 172 -13.73 8.14 -1.10
CA LYS A 172 -14.14 9.52 -0.73
C LYS A 172 -15.57 9.84 -1.16
N THR A 173 -15.98 9.37 -2.35
CA THR A 173 -17.34 9.59 -2.86
C THR A 173 -18.38 8.74 -2.15
N LYS A 174 -17.96 7.79 -1.32
CA LYS A 174 -18.84 6.83 -0.64
C LYS A 174 -19.80 6.16 -1.65
N ASP A 175 -19.25 5.75 -2.79
CA ASP A 175 -20.04 5.10 -3.84
C ASP A 175 -20.78 3.89 -3.28
N SER A 176 -22.08 3.84 -3.48
CA SER A 176 -22.97 2.85 -2.88
C SER A 176 -23.41 1.74 -3.83
N CYS A 177 -22.94 1.74 -5.09
CA CYS A 177 -23.44 0.80 -6.10
C CYS A 177 -23.31 -0.67 -5.68
N CYS A 178 -22.18 -1.04 -5.04
CA CYS A 178 -21.98 -2.40 -4.56
C CYS A 178 -22.79 -2.73 -3.29
N ALA A 179 -23.06 -1.73 -2.44
CA ALA A 179 -23.79 -1.94 -1.20
C ALA A 179 -25.31 -2.03 -1.39
N LEU A 180 -25.82 -1.36 -2.44
CA LEU A 180 -27.26 -1.29 -2.72
C LEU A 180 -27.75 -2.36 -3.70
N MET A 181 -26.85 -3.17 -4.26
CA MET A 181 -27.24 -4.24 -5.19
C MET A 181 -28.01 -5.34 -4.45
N ALA A 182 -29.22 -5.61 -4.90
CA ALA A 182 -30.07 -6.66 -4.33
C ALA A 182 -29.66 -8.06 -4.84
N SER A 183 -29.90 -9.09 -4.03
CA SER A 183 -29.49 -10.46 -4.35
C SER A 183 -30.14 -11.03 -5.62
N ASP A 184 -31.30 -10.51 -6.03
CA ASP A 184 -32.02 -10.91 -7.24
C ASP A 184 -31.56 -10.19 -8.50
N GLN A 185 -30.55 -9.32 -8.40
CA GLN A 185 -29.91 -8.62 -9.52
C GLN A 185 -28.64 -9.33 -10.05
N PHE A 186 -28.31 -10.50 -9.48
CA PHE A 186 -27.18 -11.33 -9.92
C PHE A 186 -27.60 -12.44 -10.88
#